data_7e8fe8ef06baf494fab906bac5a07d9a
#
_entry.id   7e8fe8ef06baf494fab906bac5a07d9a
#
_cell.length_a   1.000
_cell.length_b   1.000
_cell.length_c   1.000
_cell.angle_alpha   90.00
_cell.angle_beta   90.00
_cell.angle_gamma   90.00
#
_symmetry.space_group_name_H-M   'P 1'
#
loop_
_entity.id
_entity.type
_entity.pdbx_description
1 polymer ?
#
loop_
_entity_poly.entity_id
_entity_poly.type
_entity_poly.pdbx_seq_one_letter_code
_entity_poly.pdbx_strand_id
1 'polypeptide(L)'
;MDLNQVKSLFTATDFERGMEYYRKGRVTDMQCTKAGPETNVSCTVRGSKRYTVRFTEMAEGRLRISCTCPRYADVGRCKHLAAAMIAYIGEPPHESVPGSDSCARWMLQRYLQITQESIEPSQQPVRLTAMLRAGYGAEYPSFSLRVGYDRLYSVQNIREFLDNVSQRRTVVYGKGLTLEHNLELFEPKAQAMIRLLMNEYGRYRALGSSSYYMGYEPPDHRKNEITLTGDSFDRWFELLSDAPVDCAGSEPLTLTQADPQVRLQIAEEGGGAWLSVQTPCPYRFFGSYRSLYALGGGKLLRCSGEFREKIYPLLEAKQQTMYLARKDLPTFCGCVLPALDGQVEIEDPQNLLQNYIPDSCQCHLVSKEGTSQRQHTAKRKQAVCCFLRH
;
A
#
# COMPACT_ATOMS: atom_id res chain seq x y z
N MET A 1 -31.95 31.09 -12.63
CA MET A 1 -32.74 30.78 -11.40
C MET A 1 -32.25 31.65 -10.23
N ASP A 2 -33.17 32.23 -9.46
CA ASP A 2 -32.87 33.04 -8.27
C ASP A 2 -33.46 32.43 -6.98
N LEU A 3 -33.10 32.97 -5.80
CA LEU A 3 -33.52 32.43 -4.53
C LEU A 3 -35.02 32.45 -4.31
N ASN A 4 -35.73 33.44 -4.84
CA ASN A 4 -37.20 33.55 -4.72
C ASN A 4 -37.86 32.48 -5.59
N GLN A 5 -37.37 32.24 -6.76
CA GLN A 5 -37.79 31.14 -7.64
C GLN A 5 -37.58 29.79 -6.97
N VAL A 6 -36.44 29.55 -6.31
CA VAL A 6 -36.20 28.30 -5.57
C VAL A 6 -37.18 28.20 -4.38
N LYS A 7 -37.37 29.27 -3.63
CA LYS A 7 -38.29 29.29 -2.50
C LYS A 7 -39.72 28.91 -2.88
N SER A 8 -40.19 29.39 -4.05
CA SER A 8 -41.53 29.07 -4.54
C SER A 8 -41.74 27.61 -4.94
N LEU A 9 -40.65 26.86 -5.18
CA LEU A 9 -40.72 25.45 -5.57
C LEU A 9 -40.95 24.49 -4.39
N PHE A 10 -40.76 24.93 -3.16
CA PHE A 10 -40.77 24.07 -1.98
C PHE A 10 -41.77 24.57 -0.93
N THR A 11 -42.17 23.68 -0.05
CA THR A 11 -42.86 24.10 1.18
C THR A 11 -41.89 24.88 2.08
N ALA A 12 -42.42 25.77 2.94
CA ALA A 12 -41.57 26.53 3.85
C ALA A 12 -40.64 25.61 4.68
N THR A 13 -41.19 24.50 5.16
CA THR A 13 -40.43 23.51 5.94
C THR A 13 -39.30 22.80 5.14
N ASP A 14 -39.58 22.42 3.90
CA ASP A 14 -38.57 21.75 3.08
C ASP A 14 -37.48 22.77 2.64
N PHE A 15 -37.86 24.03 2.41
CA PHE A 15 -36.91 25.10 2.07
C PHE A 15 -36.00 25.44 3.27
N GLU A 16 -36.59 25.65 4.50
CA GLU A 16 -35.80 25.94 5.70
C GLU A 16 -34.80 24.81 6.05
N ARG A 17 -35.27 23.55 5.99
CA ARG A 17 -34.41 22.39 6.17
C ARG A 17 -33.37 22.28 5.08
N GLY A 18 -33.68 22.67 3.85
CA GLY A 18 -32.71 22.74 2.73
C GLY A 18 -31.65 23.80 3.00
N MET A 19 -32.05 24.99 3.46
CA MET A 19 -31.14 26.07 3.85
C MET A 19 -30.21 25.63 5.00
N GLU A 20 -30.71 24.89 5.97
CA GLU A 20 -29.93 24.34 7.09
C GLU A 20 -28.89 23.32 6.55
N TYR A 21 -29.27 22.46 5.59
CA TYR A 21 -28.37 21.49 4.96
C TYR A 21 -27.26 22.19 4.16
N TYR A 22 -27.60 23.27 3.44
CA TYR A 22 -26.62 24.10 2.73
C TYR A 22 -25.63 24.76 3.70
N ARG A 23 -26.15 25.44 4.76
CA ARG A 23 -25.29 26.09 5.78
C ARG A 23 -24.36 25.12 6.50
N LYS A 24 -24.76 23.86 6.67
CA LYS A 24 -23.97 22.79 7.28
C LYS A 24 -23.01 22.12 6.28
N GLY A 25 -22.86 22.64 5.07
CA GLY A 25 -21.94 22.09 4.06
C GLY A 25 -22.27 20.64 3.65
N ARG A 26 -23.56 20.26 3.67
CA ARG A 26 -23.97 18.89 3.36
C ARG A 26 -24.13 18.60 1.87
N VAL A 27 -23.99 19.62 1.01
CA VAL A 27 -23.99 19.51 -0.45
C VAL A 27 -22.53 19.38 -0.90
N THR A 28 -22.21 18.31 -1.61
CA THR A 28 -20.86 17.99 -2.08
C THR A 28 -20.89 17.52 -3.54
N ASP A 29 -19.75 17.51 -4.18
CA ASP A 29 -19.56 16.97 -5.52
C ASP A 29 -20.47 17.61 -6.58
N MET A 30 -20.69 18.94 -6.48
CA MET A 30 -21.52 19.65 -7.44
C MET A 30 -20.82 19.77 -8.78
N GLN A 31 -21.48 19.28 -9.81
CA GLN A 31 -21.04 19.33 -11.19
C GLN A 31 -22.09 20.04 -12.04
N CYS A 32 -21.66 21.03 -12.80
CA CYS A 32 -22.52 21.78 -13.71
C CYS A 32 -22.02 21.59 -15.14
N THR A 33 -22.90 21.17 -16.04
CA THR A 33 -22.57 21.02 -17.46
C THR A 33 -23.60 21.76 -18.30
N LYS A 34 -23.13 22.62 -19.21
CA LYS A 34 -23.99 23.30 -20.17
C LYS A 34 -24.06 22.48 -21.46
N ALA A 35 -25.26 22.20 -21.93
CA ALA A 35 -25.53 21.52 -23.17
C ALA A 35 -26.48 22.41 -24.00
N GLY A 36 -25.95 23.33 -24.81
CA GLY A 36 -26.73 24.34 -25.51
C GLY A 36 -27.43 25.28 -24.52
N PRO A 37 -28.76 25.46 -24.61
CA PRO A 37 -29.52 26.32 -23.71
C PRO A 37 -29.84 25.70 -22.37
N GLU A 38 -29.52 24.42 -22.19
CA GLU A 38 -29.80 23.66 -20.96
C GLU A 38 -28.59 23.62 -20.03
N THR A 39 -28.83 23.81 -18.73
CA THR A 39 -27.81 23.62 -17.68
C THR A 39 -28.17 22.42 -16.84
N ASN A 40 -27.32 21.39 -16.89
CA ASN A 40 -27.48 20.18 -16.07
C ASN A 40 -26.60 20.28 -14.80
N VAL A 41 -27.23 20.08 -13.64
CA VAL A 41 -26.56 20.09 -12.35
C VAL A 41 -26.75 18.75 -11.68
N SER A 42 -25.66 18.21 -11.14
CA SER A 42 -25.65 16.98 -10.37
C SER A 42 -24.81 17.18 -9.10
N CYS A 43 -25.29 16.72 -7.96
CA CYS A 43 -24.54 16.79 -6.71
C CYS A 43 -24.96 15.67 -5.74
N THR A 44 -24.16 15.51 -4.68
CA THR A 44 -24.43 14.59 -3.57
C THR A 44 -24.84 15.39 -2.32
N VAL A 45 -25.94 15.00 -1.69
CA VAL A 45 -26.40 15.62 -0.46
C VAL A 45 -26.36 14.59 0.69
N ARG A 46 -25.67 14.93 1.78
CA ARG A 46 -25.54 14.08 2.97
C ARG A 46 -26.74 14.28 3.88
N GLY A 47 -27.66 13.30 3.90
CA GLY A 47 -28.76 13.19 4.87
C GLY A 47 -28.51 12.07 5.87
N SER A 48 -29.51 11.24 6.14
CA SER A 48 -29.37 9.95 6.85
C SER A 48 -28.52 8.97 6.04
N LYS A 49 -28.56 9.11 4.71
CA LYS A 49 -27.70 8.45 3.72
C LYS A 49 -27.17 9.52 2.76
N ARG A 50 -26.33 9.12 1.80
CA ARG A 50 -25.96 9.96 0.67
C ARG A 50 -27.06 9.88 -0.39
N TYR A 51 -27.53 11.03 -0.85
CA TYR A 51 -28.56 11.12 -1.87
C TYR A 51 -28.00 11.86 -3.08
N THR A 52 -28.20 11.30 -4.27
CA THR A 52 -27.85 11.97 -5.53
C THR A 52 -29.01 12.89 -5.92
N VAL A 53 -28.70 14.15 -6.14
CA VAL A 53 -29.63 15.16 -6.64
C VAL A 53 -29.22 15.58 -8.02
N ARG A 54 -30.18 15.67 -8.93
CA ARG A 54 -29.98 16.18 -10.29
C ARG A 54 -31.10 17.15 -10.66
N PHE A 55 -30.76 18.23 -11.33
CA PHE A 55 -31.74 19.10 -11.96
C PHE A 55 -31.19 19.71 -13.24
N THR A 56 -32.09 19.99 -14.18
CA THR A 56 -31.80 20.63 -15.44
C THR A 56 -32.62 21.90 -15.55
N GLU A 57 -31.95 23.03 -15.75
CA GLU A 57 -32.57 24.29 -16.09
C GLU A 57 -32.64 24.42 -17.62
N MET A 58 -33.88 24.52 -18.16
CA MET A 58 -34.16 24.62 -19.62
C MET A 58 -34.34 26.09 -20.03
N ALA A 59 -34.23 26.36 -21.34
CA ALA A 59 -34.31 27.72 -21.93
C ALA A 59 -35.53 28.54 -21.54
N GLU A 60 -36.66 27.91 -21.23
CA GLU A 60 -37.92 28.57 -20.89
C GLU A 60 -38.17 28.66 -19.35
N GLY A 61 -37.13 28.53 -18.54
CA GLY A 61 -37.27 28.50 -17.09
C GLY A 61 -37.92 27.23 -16.54
N ARG A 62 -38.16 26.23 -17.38
CA ARG A 62 -38.63 24.91 -16.94
C ARG A 62 -37.52 24.14 -16.24
N LEU A 63 -37.88 23.44 -15.16
CA LEU A 63 -36.95 22.65 -14.38
C LEU A 63 -37.33 21.18 -14.42
N ARG A 64 -36.36 20.32 -14.79
CA ARG A 64 -36.45 18.88 -14.56
C ARG A 64 -35.64 18.56 -13.32
N ILE A 65 -36.26 17.93 -12.34
CA ILE A 65 -35.67 17.71 -11.01
C ILE A 65 -35.72 16.23 -10.63
N SER A 66 -34.72 15.75 -9.87
CA SER A 66 -34.71 14.40 -9.29
C SER A 66 -33.86 14.31 -8.03
N CYS A 67 -34.25 13.41 -7.12
CA CYS A 67 -33.49 13.07 -5.93
C CYS A 67 -33.72 11.60 -5.57
N THR A 68 -32.70 10.89 -5.14
CA THR A 68 -32.80 9.47 -4.77
C THR A 68 -33.32 9.22 -3.35
N CYS A 69 -33.81 10.24 -2.63
CA CYS A 69 -34.35 10.06 -1.29
C CYS A 69 -35.80 9.55 -1.32
N PRO A 70 -36.24 8.79 -0.28
CA PRO A 70 -37.63 8.29 -0.20
C PRO A 70 -38.67 9.40 -0.30
N ARG A 71 -38.47 10.51 0.43
CA ARG A 71 -39.43 11.62 0.40
C ARG A 71 -39.63 12.22 -1.01
N TYR A 72 -38.60 12.23 -1.82
CA TYR A 72 -38.75 12.68 -3.22
C TYR A 72 -39.60 11.71 -4.03
N ALA A 73 -39.45 10.41 -3.79
CA ALA A 73 -40.26 9.38 -4.46
C ALA A 73 -41.75 9.54 -4.12
N ASP A 74 -42.09 9.97 -2.87
CA ASP A 74 -43.47 10.12 -2.39
C ASP A 74 -44.11 11.43 -2.84
N VAL A 75 -43.36 12.56 -2.80
CA VAL A 75 -43.95 13.92 -2.92
C VAL A 75 -43.35 14.69 -4.10
N GLY A 76 -42.31 14.16 -4.80
CA GLY A 76 -41.64 14.83 -5.90
C GLY A 76 -40.79 16.03 -5.50
N ARG A 77 -40.66 16.33 -4.20
CA ARG A 77 -39.85 17.43 -3.65
C ARG A 77 -39.31 17.07 -2.29
N CYS A 78 -38.15 17.63 -1.92
CA CYS A 78 -37.51 17.33 -0.65
C CYS A 78 -36.46 18.37 -0.25
N LYS A 79 -36.10 18.41 1.01
CA LYS A 79 -35.05 19.27 1.57
C LYS A 79 -33.66 19.10 0.88
N HIS A 80 -33.33 17.91 0.34
CA HIS A 80 -32.05 17.67 -0.35
C HIS A 80 -32.01 18.39 -1.68
N LEU A 81 -33.11 18.39 -2.42
CA LEU A 81 -33.27 19.15 -3.66
C LEU A 81 -33.21 20.65 -3.40
N ALA A 82 -33.90 21.12 -2.34
CA ALA A 82 -33.82 22.52 -1.92
C ALA A 82 -32.37 22.92 -1.59
N ALA A 83 -31.67 22.12 -0.79
CA ALA A 83 -30.26 22.35 -0.46
C ALA A 83 -29.33 22.44 -1.68
N ALA A 84 -29.53 21.54 -2.64
CA ALA A 84 -28.74 21.52 -3.88
C ALA A 84 -28.99 22.79 -4.75
N MET A 85 -30.25 23.20 -4.87
CA MET A 85 -30.58 24.40 -5.63
C MET A 85 -30.11 25.68 -4.93
N ILE A 86 -30.22 25.77 -3.60
CA ILE A 86 -29.66 26.87 -2.81
C ILE A 86 -28.12 26.93 -2.98
N ALA A 87 -27.43 25.81 -2.93
CA ALA A 87 -25.99 25.75 -3.14
C ALA A 87 -25.61 26.21 -4.55
N TYR A 88 -26.37 25.82 -5.57
CA TYR A 88 -26.14 26.23 -6.95
C TYR A 88 -26.31 27.75 -7.16
N ILE A 89 -27.24 28.38 -6.46
CA ILE A 89 -27.46 29.83 -6.53
C ILE A 89 -26.44 30.60 -5.70
N GLY A 90 -26.06 30.04 -4.53
CA GLY A 90 -25.12 30.65 -3.60
C GLY A 90 -23.67 30.62 -4.08
N GLU A 91 -23.34 29.69 -4.96
CA GLU A 91 -22.14 29.74 -5.80
C GLU A 91 -22.56 30.44 -7.10
N PRO A 92 -22.04 31.67 -7.40
CA PRO A 92 -22.25 32.22 -8.73
C PRO A 92 -21.82 31.15 -9.72
N PRO A 93 -22.59 30.91 -10.81
CA PRO A 93 -22.16 30.02 -11.84
C PRO A 93 -20.75 30.49 -12.21
N HIS A 94 -19.75 29.66 -11.91
CA HIS A 94 -18.46 29.87 -12.53
C HIS A 94 -18.81 29.88 -14.00
N GLU A 95 -19.02 31.07 -14.58
CA GLU A 95 -18.75 31.24 -16.01
C GLU A 95 -17.46 30.53 -16.17
N SER A 96 -17.47 29.46 -16.91
CA SER A 96 -16.28 28.75 -17.29
C SER A 96 -15.45 29.73 -18.09
N VAL A 97 -14.77 30.63 -17.39
CA VAL A 97 -13.56 31.23 -17.91
C VAL A 97 -12.80 29.99 -18.38
N PRO A 98 -12.47 29.89 -19.71
CA PRO A 98 -11.84 28.69 -20.22
C PRO A 98 -10.65 28.41 -19.30
N GLY A 99 -10.80 27.40 -18.44
CA GLY A 99 -9.75 27.02 -17.51
C GLY A 99 -8.58 26.62 -18.36
N SER A 100 -7.37 26.98 -17.96
CA SER A 100 -6.15 26.63 -18.66
C SER A 100 -6.24 25.17 -19.12
N ASP A 101 -5.95 24.91 -20.37
CA ASP A 101 -5.93 23.56 -20.92
C ASP A 101 -4.96 22.65 -20.14
N SER A 102 -4.97 21.36 -20.42
CA SER A 102 -4.14 20.39 -19.69
C SER A 102 -2.64 20.69 -19.81
N CYS A 103 -2.18 21.22 -20.94
CA CYS A 103 -0.79 21.63 -21.18
C CYS A 103 -0.41 22.85 -20.34
N ALA A 104 -1.26 23.88 -20.34
CA ALA A 104 -1.05 25.08 -19.55
C ALA A 104 -1.06 24.78 -18.04
N ARG A 105 -1.97 23.92 -17.57
CA ARG A 105 -1.98 23.45 -16.16
C ARG A 105 -0.73 22.67 -15.80
N TRP A 106 -0.28 21.77 -16.68
CA TRP A 106 0.96 21.03 -16.48
C TRP A 106 2.16 21.98 -16.41
N MET A 107 2.24 22.95 -17.33
CA MET A 107 3.28 23.95 -17.34
C MET A 107 3.28 24.78 -16.04
N LEU A 108 2.11 25.29 -15.63
CA LEU A 108 1.99 26.07 -14.40
C LEU A 108 2.41 25.24 -13.17
N GLN A 109 1.97 23.99 -13.07
CA GLN A 109 2.41 23.09 -11.98
C GLN A 109 3.91 22.85 -12.00
N ARG A 110 4.51 22.67 -13.18
CA ARG A 110 5.95 22.47 -13.31
C ARG A 110 6.75 23.70 -12.89
N TYR A 111 6.33 24.89 -13.30
CA TYR A 111 7.01 26.14 -12.91
C TYR A 111 6.77 26.50 -11.44
N LEU A 112 5.60 26.23 -10.89
CA LEU A 112 5.35 26.38 -9.46
C LEU A 112 6.27 25.47 -8.63
N GLN A 113 6.50 24.23 -9.06
CA GLN A 113 7.48 23.34 -8.41
C GLN A 113 8.89 23.93 -8.45
N ILE A 114 9.35 24.41 -9.61
CA ILE A 114 10.67 25.02 -9.78
C ILE A 114 10.80 26.28 -8.91
N THR A 115 9.76 27.11 -8.81
CA THR A 115 9.76 28.32 -8.01
C THR A 115 9.75 28.01 -6.50
N GLN A 116 9.08 26.93 -6.09
CA GLN A 116 9.05 26.47 -4.70
C GLN A 116 10.38 25.84 -4.27
N GLU A 117 11.07 25.14 -5.16
CA GLU A 117 12.45 24.65 -4.92
C GLU A 117 13.45 25.81 -4.75
N SER A 118 13.12 27.02 -5.22
CA SER A 118 13.96 28.22 -5.13
C SER A 118 13.67 29.10 -3.91
N ILE A 119 12.56 28.84 -3.20
CA ILE A 119 12.24 29.53 -1.94
C ILE A 119 12.82 28.69 -0.81
N GLU A 120 13.89 29.15 -0.18
CA GLU A 120 14.38 28.53 1.07
C GLU A 120 13.20 28.40 2.03
N PRO A 121 12.85 27.19 2.50
CA PRO A 121 11.75 27.01 3.42
C PRO A 121 12.16 27.65 4.76
N SER A 122 11.60 28.81 5.07
CA SER A 122 11.76 29.45 6.40
C SER A 122 11.02 28.65 7.51
N GLN A 123 10.39 27.55 7.16
CA GLN A 123 9.71 26.66 8.10
C GLN A 123 10.26 25.24 7.96
N GLN A 124 10.55 24.63 9.10
CA GLN A 124 10.93 23.22 9.18
C GLN A 124 9.85 22.36 8.51
N PRO A 125 10.21 21.43 7.59
CA PRO A 125 9.23 20.62 6.91
C PRO A 125 8.54 19.64 7.87
N VAL A 126 7.27 19.35 7.61
CA VAL A 126 6.49 18.40 8.38
C VAL A 126 6.97 16.98 8.13
N ARG A 127 7.29 16.25 9.18
CA ARG A 127 7.72 14.86 9.13
C ARG A 127 6.53 13.94 9.26
N LEU A 128 6.54 12.86 8.48
CA LEU A 128 5.63 11.74 8.61
C LEU A 128 6.44 10.45 8.73
N THR A 129 6.30 9.73 9.81
CA THR A 129 6.99 8.47 10.04
C THR A 129 6.01 7.31 10.14
N ALA A 130 6.43 6.13 9.67
CA ALA A 130 5.68 4.90 9.83
C ALA A 130 6.24 4.11 11.02
N MET A 131 5.37 3.46 11.77
CA MET A 131 5.70 2.50 12.81
C MET A 131 5.12 1.15 12.42
N LEU A 132 5.98 0.16 12.23
CA LEU A 132 5.60 -1.20 11.85
C LEU A 132 5.05 -1.96 13.07
N ARG A 133 4.01 -2.73 12.84
CA ARG A 133 3.46 -3.70 13.78
C ARG A 133 3.43 -5.08 13.15
N ALA A 134 4.26 -5.97 13.64
CA ALA A 134 4.27 -7.37 13.27
C ALA A 134 3.16 -8.11 14.02
N GLY A 135 1.96 -8.20 13.45
CA GLY A 135 0.85 -8.98 14.02
C GLY A 135 1.10 -10.48 13.93
N TYR A 136 0.69 -11.24 14.94
CA TYR A 136 0.67 -12.70 14.86
C TYR A 136 -0.40 -13.15 13.84
N GLY A 137 -0.02 -14.01 12.90
CA GLY A 137 -0.94 -14.58 11.92
C GLY A 137 -1.34 -13.71 10.73
N ALA A 138 -0.89 -12.46 10.66
CA ALA A 138 -1.11 -11.63 9.50
C ALA A 138 -0.10 -11.95 8.38
N GLU A 139 -0.57 -12.06 7.15
CA GLU A 139 0.29 -12.29 5.98
C GLU A 139 1.29 -11.14 5.80
N TYR A 140 0.81 -9.90 5.88
CA TYR A 140 1.62 -8.68 5.83
C TYR A 140 1.59 -7.93 7.16
N PRO A 141 2.68 -7.21 7.52
CA PRO A 141 2.67 -6.34 8.69
C PRO A 141 1.76 -5.13 8.47
N SER A 142 1.20 -4.59 9.57
CA SER A 142 0.49 -3.32 9.54
C SER A 142 1.41 -2.16 9.91
N PHE A 143 1.01 -0.95 9.53
CA PHE A 143 1.72 0.28 9.84
C PHE A 143 0.78 1.29 10.48
N SER A 144 1.24 1.96 11.53
CA SER A 144 0.66 3.18 12.04
C SER A 144 1.52 4.38 11.65
N LEU A 145 0.97 5.58 11.68
CA LEU A 145 1.64 6.81 11.26
C LEU A 145 1.78 7.78 12.43
N ARG A 146 2.88 8.53 12.40
CA ARG A 146 3.11 9.67 13.30
C ARG A 146 3.47 10.90 12.47
N VAL A 147 2.96 12.07 12.86
CA VAL A 147 3.12 13.33 12.13
C VAL A 147 3.56 14.45 13.07
N GLY A 148 4.37 15.35 12.60
CA GLY A 148 4.82 16.54 13.36
C GLY A 148 6.14 17.12 12.86
N TYR A 149 6.73 17.98 13.67
CA TYR A 149 8.06 18.52 13.46
C TYR A 149 9.09 17.75 14.31
N ASP A 150 9.60 18.31 15.40
CA ASP A 150 10.51 17.62 16.32
C ASP A 150 9.78 16.55 17.14
N ARG A 151 8.59 16.89 17.63
CA ARG A 151 7.71 15.97 18.34
C ARG A 151 6.69 15.39 17.40
N LEU A 152 6.63 14.05 17.34
CA LEU A 152 5.69 13.32 16.48
C LEU A 152 4.45 12.88 17.27
N TYR A 153 3.29 13.06 16.68
CA TYR A 153 1.98 12.70 17.22
C TYR A 153 1.37 11.56 16.40
N SER A 154 0.76 10.60 17.08
CA SER A 154 0.10 9.47 16.42
C SER A 154 -1.11 9.91 15.62
N VAL A 155 -1.21 9.45 14.38
CA VAL A 155 -2.38 9.63 13.52
C VAL A 155 -3.44 8.63 13.98
N GLN A 156 -4.53 9.12 14.58
CA GLN A 156 -5.59 8.29 15.15
C GLN A 156 -6.54 7.70 14.11
N ASN A 157 -6.63 8.35 12.94
CA ASN A 157 -7.45 7.91 11.82
C ASN A 157 -6.75 8.28 10.51
N ILE A 158 -6.16 7.28 9.87
CA ILE A 158 -5.38 7.47 8.64
C ILE A 158 -6.25 8.02 7.51
N ARG A 159 -7.48 7.53 7.37
CA ARG A 159 -8.41 8.01 6.35
C ARG A 159 -8.74 9.48 6.53
N GLU A 160 -9.04 9.89 7.76
CA GLU A 160 -9.33 11.27 8.10
C GLU A 160 -8.10 12.17 7.87
N PHE A 161 -6.91 11.69 8.21
CA PHE A 161 -5.66 12.36 7.91
C PHE A 161 -5.49 12.62 6.41
N LEU A 162 -5.71 11.61 5.56
CA LEU A 162 -5.62 11.75 4.11
C LEU A 162 -6.72 12.68 3.55
N ASP A 163 -7.94 12.61 4.08
CA ASP A 163 -9.02 13.55 3.75
C ASP A 163 -8.67 14.99 4.15
N ASN A 164 -8.00 15.20 5.30
CA ASN A 164 -7.52 16.52 5.73
C ASN A 164 -6.43 17.05 4.81
N VAL A 165 -5.48 16.21 4.37
CA VAL A 165 -4.45 16.59 3.39
C VAL A 165 -5.09 16.95 2.05
N SER A 166 -6.05 16.19 1.56
CA SER A 166 -6.74 16.46 0.29
C SER A 166 -7.51 17.79 0.31
N GLN A 167 -7.96 18.21 1.49
CA GLN A 167 -8.76 19.42 1.69
C GLN A 167 -7.98 20.58 2.33
N ARG A 168 -6.66 20.43 2.51
CA ARG A 168 -5.75 21.43 3.12
C ARG A 168 -6.28 21.97 4.47
N ARG A 169 -6.80 21.07 5.32
CA ARG A 169 -7.39 21.46 6.60
C ARG A 169 -6.33 21.65 7.66
N THR A 170 -6.57 22.59 8.57
CA THR A 170 -5.78 22.74 9.80
C THR A 170 -6.37 21.86 10.89
N VAL A 171 -5.52 21.05 11.54
CA VAL A 171 -5.90 20.11 12.60
C VAL A 171 -5.00 20.25 13.81
N VAL A 172 -5.57 20.11 14.99
CA VAL A 172 -4.83 20.16 16.26
C VAL A 172 -4.50 18.75 16.73
N TYR A 173 -3.21 18.46 16.95
CA TYR A 173 -2.70 17.21 17.49
C TYR A 173 -2.29 17.41 18.97
N GLY A 174 -3.01 16.72 19.86
CA GLY A 174 -2.75 16.84 21.29
C GLY A 174 -2.86 18.28 21.79
N LYS A 175 -2.00 18.68 22.72
CA LYS A 175 -2.00 20.02 23.33
C LYS A 175 -1.01 21.00 22.67
N GLY A 176 -0.19 20.56 21.74
CA GLY A 176 0.98 21.36 21.34
C GLY A 176 1.26 21.50 19.84
N LEU A 177 0.48 20.85 18.98
CA LEU A 177 0.72 20.93 17.54
C LEU A 177 -0.56 21.32 16.80
N THR A 178 -0.55 22.48 16.16
CA THR A 178 -1.54 22.84 15.15
C THR A 178 -0.87 22.72 13.79
N LEU A 179 -1.40 21.85 12.94
CA LEU A 179 -0.80 21.51 11.65
C LEU A 179 -1.75 21.81 10.51
N GLU A 180 -1.30 22.60 9.55
CA GLU A 180 -1.94 22.72 8.25
C GLU A 180 -1.56 21.50 7.39
N HIS A 181 -2.57 20.77 6.91
CA HIS A 181 -2.39 19.58 6.09
C HIS A 181 -2.17 19.95 4.62
N ASN A 182 -1.29 20.86 4.34
CA ASN A 182 -0.85 21.16 2.99
C ASN A 182 0.28 20.19 2.61
N LEU A 183 0.09 19.40 1.56
CA LEU A 183 1.05 18.38 1.10
C LEU A 183 2.45 18.99 0.85
N GLU A 184 2.51 20.24 0.41
CA GLU A 184 3.75 20.95 0.10
C GLU A 184 4.61 21.27 1.33
N LEU A 185 3.99 21.29 2.52
CA LEU A 185 4.70 21.52 3.79
C LEU A 185 5.38 20.25 4.32
N PHE A 186 5.06 19.09 3.77
CA PHE A 186 5.67 17.83 4.18
C PHE A 186 7.00 17.61 3.49
N GLU A 187 7.93 16.96 4.18
CA GLU A 187 9.20 16.52 3.56
C GLU A 187 8.94 15.56 2.36
N PRO A 188 9.84 15.51 1.37
CA PRO A 188 9.61 14.77 0.11
C PRO A 188 9.22 13.31 0.32
N LYS A 189 9.85 12.63 1.28
CA LYS A 189 9.53 11.25 1.67
C LYS A 189 8.10 11.13 2.19
N ALA A 190 7.69 12.03 3.08
CA ALA A 190 6.33 12.07 3.62
C ALA A 190 5.29 12.33 2.52
N GLN A 191 5.58 13.22 1.57
CA GLN A 191 4.72 13.45 0.41
C GLN A 191 4.54 12.18 -0.42
N ALA A 192 5.62 11.43 -0.68
CA ALA A 192 5.56 10.18 -1.43
C ALA A 192 4.72 9.12 -0.68
N MET A 193 4.89 8.99 0.64
CA MET A 193 4.09 8.13 1.50
C MET A 193 2.60 8.49 1.44
N ILE A 194 2.27 9.78 1.58
CA ILE A 194 0.88 10.27 1.53
C ILE A 194 0.25 9.96 0.17
N ARG A 195 0.95 10.23 -0.93
CA ARG A 195 0.44 9.95 -2.30
C ARG A 195 0.18 8.46 -2.51
N LEU A 196 1.07 7.59 -2.04
CA LEU A 196 0.88 6.14 -2.11
C LEU A 196 -0.39 5.72 -1.34
N LEU A 197 -0.56 6.21 -0.10
CA LEU A 197 -1.72 5.91 0.72
C LEU A 197 -3.01 6.46 0.11
N MET A 198 -3.02 7.67 -0.44
CA MET A 198 -4.17 8.23 -1.15
C MET A 198 -4.60 7.36 -2.33
N ASN A 199 -3.64 6.84 -3.11
CA ASN A 199 -3.91 5.93 -4.22
C ASN A 199 -4.54 4.62 -3.73
N GLU A 200 -4.01 4.04 -2.65
CA GLU A 200 -4.56 2.81 -2.08
C GLU A 200 -5.99 3.01 -1.55
N TYR A 201 -6.22 4.05 -0.76
CA TYR A 201 -7.58 4.37 -0.30
C TYR A 201 -8.53 4.71 -1.44
N GLY A 202 -8.05 5.31 -2.53
CA GLY A 202 -8.82 5.55 -3.76
C GLY A 202 -9.26 4.25 -4.44
N ARG A 203 -8.36 3.26 -4.54
CA ARG A 203 -8.66 1.95 -5.09
C ARG A 203 -9.71 1.22 -4.25
N TYR A 204 -9.57 1.17 -2.93
CA TYR A 204 -10.57 0.56 -2.04
C TYR A 204 -11.94 1.23 -2.16
N ARG A 205 -11.97 2.55 -2.32
CA ARG A 205 -13.21 3.31 -2.50
C ARG A 205 -13.93 2.96 -3.81
N ALA A 206 -13.16 2.78 -4.89
CA ALA A 206 -13.68 2.40 -6.20
C ALA A 206 -14.23 0.97 -6.19
N LEU A 207 -13.53 0.03 -5.55
CA LEU A 207 -13.94 -1.37 -5.43
C LEU A 207 -15.17 -1.54 -4.51
N GLY A 208 -15.21 -0.84 -3.38
CA GLY A 208 -16.34 -0.90 -2.42
C GLY A 208 -17.62 -0.24 -2.94
N SER A 209 -17.57 0.58 -3.99
CA SER A 209 -18.75 1.16 -4.63
C SER A 209 -19.37 0.24 -5.70
N SER A 210 -18.69 -0.81 -6.11
CA SER A 210 -19.19 -1.81 -7.05
C SER A 210 -19.87 -2.93 -6.28
N SER A 211 -21.20 -2.93 -6.29
CA SER A 211 -22.08 -3.90 -5.62
C SER A 211 -21.92 -5.36 -6.09
N TYR A 212 -21.04 -5.63 -7.03
CA TYR A 212 -20.82 -6.95 -7.64
C TYR A 212 -19.70 -7.79 -6.99
N TYR A 213 -18.90 -7.21 -6.11
CA TYR A 213 -17.86 -7.95 -5.38
C TYR A 213 -18.30 -8.19 -3.93
N MET A 214 -19.34 -8.97 -3.75
CA MET A 214 -19.68 -9.59 -2.46
C MET A 214 -18.60 -10.62 -2.11
N GLY A 215 -17.59 -10.22 -1.38
CA GLY A 215 -16.53 -11.11 -0.89
C GLY A 215 -15.15 -10.48 -0.73
N TYR A 216 -14.94 -9.28 -1.21
CA TYR A 216 -13.73 -8.53 -0.94
C TYR A 216 -13.98 -7.62 0.28
N GLU A 217 -13.84 -8.16 1.46
CA GLU A 217 -13.62 -7.32 2.63
C GLU A 217 -12.27 -6.62 2.43
N PRO A 218 -12.25 -5.27 2.44
CA PRO A 218 -10.97 -4.57 2.47
C PRO A 218 -10.22 -5.11 3.70
N PRO A 219 -8.89 -5.36 3.59
CA PRO A 219 -8.12 -5.81 4.74
C PRO A 219 -8.46 -4.91 5.92
N ASP A 220 -8.72 -5.53 7.07
CA ASP A 220 -9.27 -4.91 8.28
C ASP A 220 -8.39 -3.72 8.71
N HIS A 221 -8.62 -2.58 8.09
CA HIS A 221 -7.91 -1.35 8.39
C HIS A 221 -8.48 -0.79 9.67
N ARG A 222 -7.83 -1.09 10.78
CA ARG A 222 -8.07 -0.32 11.99
C ARG A 222 -7.90 1.15 11.64
N LYS A 223 -8.69 2.02 12.25
CA LYS A 223 -8.66 3.46 11.92
C LYS A 223 -7.26 4.06 11.90
N ASN A 224 -6.39 3.58 12.78
CA ASN A 224 -5.02 4.06 13.01
C ASN A 224 -3.93 3.16 12.41
N GLU A 225 -4.28 2.07 11.73
CA GLU A 225 -3.34 1.15 11.11
C GLU A 225 -3.76 0.85 9.67
N ILE A 226 -2.78 0.61 8.82
CA ILE A 226 -2.98 0.19 7.43
C ILE A 226 -2.10 -1.02 7.13
N THR A 227 -2.66 -2.00 6.45
CA THR A 227 -1.93 -3.13 5.87
C THR A 227 -1.84 -2.94 4.37
N LEU A 228 -0.64 -2.87 3.84
CA LEU A 228 -0.37 -2.81 2.41
C LEU A 228 0.05 -4.19 1.93
N THR A 229 -0.33 -4.56 0.71
CA THR A 229 -0.04 -5.88 0.13
C THR A 229 0.47 -5.74 -1.31
N GLY A 230 1.17 -6.75 -1.80
CA GLY A 230 1.65 -6.80 -3.18
C GLY A 230 2.48 -5.57 -3.59
N ASP A 231 2.19 -5.03 -4.78
CA ASP A 231 2.94 -3.89 -5.36
C ASP A 231 2.91 -2.63 -4.46
N SER A 232 1.87 -2.46 -3.65
CA SER A 232 1.76 -1.33 -2.73
C SER A 232 2.70 -1.48 -1.54
N PHE A 233 2.88 -2.71 -1.06
CA PHE A 233 3.88 -3.01 -0.04
C PHE A 233 5.30 -2.86 -0.61
N ASP A 234 5.55 -3.29 -1.84
CA ASP A 234 6.86 -3.15 -2.50
C ASP A 234 7.30 -1.68 -2.56
N ARG A 235 6.40 -0.78 -2.98
CA ARG A 235 6.66 0.67 -3.01
C ARG A 235 6.84 1.26 -1.61
N TRP A 236 6.06 0.78 -0.64
CA TRP A 236 6.18 1.23 0.75
C TRP A 236 7.51 0.81 1.35
N PHE A 237 7.96 -0.42 1.08
CA PHE A 237 9.28 -0.90 1.48
C PHE A 237 10.39 -0.02 0.92
N GLU A 238 10.34 0.33 -0.37
CA GLU A 238 11.31 1.21 -1.01
C GLU A 238 11.36 2.60 -0.36
N LEU A 239 10.21 3.17 -0.03
CA LEU A 239 10.14 4.47 0.66
C LEU A 239 10.72 4.44 2.08
N LEU A 240 10.70 3.30 2.75
CA LEU A 240 11.16 3.16 4.13
C LEU A 240 12.60 2.64 4.26
N SER A 241 13.21 2.13 3.18
CA SER A 241 14.50 1.40 3.23
C SER A 241 15.74 2.25 3.49
N ASP A 242 15.64 3.58 3.49
CA ASP A 242 16.75 4.52 3.69
C ASP A 242 17.09 4.78 5.17
N ALA A 243 16.22 4.39 6.10
CA ALA A 243 16.41 4.59 7.53
C ALA A 243 15.75 3.47 8.35
N PRO A 244 16.20 3.23 9.60
CA PRO A 244 15.49 2.32 10.49
C PRO A 244 14.04 2.73 10.71
N VAL A 245 13.14 1.77 10.74
CA VAL A 245 11.70 1.96 10.95
C VAL A 245 11.33 1.55 12.37
N ASP A 246 10.66 2.43 13.10
CA ASP A 246 10.15 2.14 14.42
C ASP A 246 9.25 0.91 14.40
N CYS A 247 9.39 0.04 15.38
CA CYS A 247 8.56 -1.15 15.54
C CYS A 247 7.82 -1.10 16.87
N ALA A 248 6.52 -1.40 16.85
CA ALA A 248 5.70 -1.38 18.06
C ALA A 248 6.11 -2.51 19.02
N GLY A 249 6.68 -2.13 20.15
CA GLY A 249 7.06 -3.06 21.22
C GLY A 249 8.41 -3.77 21.04
N SER A 250 9.23 -3.36 20.07
CA SER A 250 10.57 -3.88 19.83
C SER A 250 11.52 -2.77 19.34
N GLU A 251 12.80 -3.12 19.18
CA GLU A 251 13.79 -2.24 18.60
C GLU A 251 13.43 -1.87 17.13
N PRO A 252 13.92 -0.72 16.65
CA PRO A 252 13.73 -0.33 15.26
C PRO A 252 14.26 -1.39 14.29
N LEU A 253 13.53 -1.60 13.18
CA LEU A 253 13.88 -2.56 12.16
C LEU A 253 14.67 -1.90 11.03
N THR A 254 15.70 -2.59 10.54
CA THR A 254 16.39 -2.21 9.31
C THR A 254 15.71 -2.89 8.12
N LEU A 255 15.33 -2.11 7.12
CA LEU A 255 14.79 -2.61 5.85
C LEU A 255 15.92 -2.72 4.84
N THR A 256 16.16 -3.91 4.32
CA THR A 256 17.29 -4.17 3.42
C THR A 256 16.90 -5.15 2.33
N GLN A 257 17.42 -4.93 1.12
CA GLN A 257 17.33 -5.91 0.04
C GLN A 257 18.48 -6.91 0.21
N ALA A 258 18.17 -8.06 0.79
CA ALA A 258 19.14 -9.13 1.06
C ALA A 258 18.40 -10.44 1.32
N ASP A 259 19.11 -11.54 1.18
CA ASP A 259 18.60 -12.86 1.47
C ASP A 259 18.95 -13.30 2.90
N PRO A 260 18.05 -14.02 3.61
CA PRO A 260 18.38 -14.69 4.84
C PRO A 260 19.52 -15.69 4.65
N GLN A 261 20.43 -15.73 5.60
CA GLN A 261 21.42 -16.80 5.64
C GLN A 261 20.74 -18.13 5.98
N VAL A 262 21.00 -19.14 5.20
CA VAL A 262 20.44 -20.48 5.40
C VAL A 262 21.61 -21.49 5.48
N ARG A 263 21.51 -22.39 6.45
CA ARG A 263 22.45 -23.48 6.67
C ARG A 263 21.72 -24.80 6.48
N LEU A 264 22.28 -25.68 5.69
CA LEU A 264 21.83 -27.04 5.48
C LEU A 264 22.81 -28.00 6.15
N GLN A 265 22.36 -28.65 7.19
CA GLN A 265 23.12 -29.65 7.93
C GLN A 265 22.71 -31.05 7.50
N ILE A 266 23.68 -31.91 7.21
CA ILE A 266 23.47 -33.25 6.67
C ILE A 266 24.08 -34.26 7.64
N ALA A 267 23.29 -35.27 8.04
CA ALA A 267 23.74 -36.33 8.92
C ALA A 267 23.30 -37.69 8.39
N GLU A 268 24.25 -38.66 8.31
CA GLU A 268 23.93 -40.04 7.89
C GLU A 268 23.22 -40.79 9.00
N GLU A 269 22.10 -41.44 8.66
CA GLU A 269 21.41 -42.35 9.58
C GLU A 269 20.60 -43.39 8.77
N GLY A 270 20.74 -44.65 9.16
CA GLY A 270 19.91 -45.74 8.61
C GLY A 270 20.10 -46.01 7.12
N GLY A 271 21.25 -45.67 6.56
CA GLY A 271 21.57 -45.81 5.13
C GLY A 271 21.03 -44.72 4.21
N GLY A 272 20.50 -43.64 4.78
CA GLY A 272 20.11 -42.40 4.11
C GLY A 272 20.69 -41.20 4.80
N ALA A 273 20.13 -40.02 4.59
CA ALA A 273 20.58 -38.79 5.20
C ALA A 273 19.42 -37.98 5.80
N TRP A 274 19.60 -37.46 7.00
CA TRP A 274 18.78 -36.40 7.57
C TRP A 274 19.32 -35.06 7.12
N LEU A 275 18.42 -34.26 6.56
CA LEU A 275 18.68 -32.87 6.19
C LEU A 275 18.01 -31.96 7.22
N SER A 276 18.77 -31.06 7.84
CA SER A 276 18.24 -30.06 8.77
C SER A 276 18.50 -28.66 8.19
N VAL A 277 17.44 -27.91 7.94
CA VAL A 277 17.51 -26.54 7.43
C VAL A 277 17.43 -25.57 8.58
N GLN A 278 18.45 -24.73 8.73
CA GLN A 278 18.58 -23.79 9.86
C GLN A 278 18.78 -22.37 9.34
N THR A 279 18.23 -21.41 10.11
CA THR A 279 18.47 -19.99 9.91
C THR A 279 19.00 -19.38 11.22
N PRO A 280 19.80 -18.29 11.18
CA PRO A 280 20.39 -17.67 12.38
C PRO A 280 19.36 -17.22 13.43
N CYS A 281 18.16 -16.90 12.97
CA CYS A 281 17.01 -16.55 13.79
C CYS A 281 15.73 -17.04 13.09
N PRO A 282 14.61 -17.17 13.83
CA PRO A 282 13.35 -17.49 13.18
C PRO A 282 12.91 -16.33 12.29
N TYR A 283 12.71 -16.62 11.00
CA TYR A 283 12.13 -15.69 10.03
C TYR A 283 10.66 -16.00 9.80
N ARG A 284 9.85 -14.96 9.74
CA ARG A 284 8.50 -15.03 9.20
C ARG A 284 8.51 -14.57 7.77
N PHE A 285 8.17 -15.46 6.86
CA PHE A 285 8.07 -15.16 5.43
C PHE A 285 6.66 -14.73 5.07
N PHE A 286 6.56 -13.76 4.18
CA PHE A 286 5.30 -13.27 3.62
C PHE A 286 5.57 -12.60 2.27
N GLY A 287 4.52 -12.33 1.52
CA GLY A 287 4.63 -11.65 0.24
C GLY A 287 3.74 -12.23 -0.85
N SER A 288 4.04 -11.87 -2.09
CA SER A 288 3.37 -12.35 -3.29
C SER A 288 4.31 -13.24 -4.12
N TYR A 289 3.77 -13.80 -5.19
CA TYR A 289 4.60 -14.54 -6.17
C TYR A 289 5.70 -13.67 -6.81
N ARG A 290 5.62 -12.34 -6.73
CA ARG A 290 6.63 -11.41 -7.27
C ARG A 290 7.69 -11.03 -6.25
N SER A 291 7.29 -10.80 -5.00
CA SER A 291 8.17 -10.30 -3.95
C SER A 291 8.00 -11.11 -2.67
N LEU A 292 9.07 -11.72 -2.22
CA LEU A 292 9.15 -12.44 -0.95
C LEU A 292 9.87 -11.58 0.07
N TYR A 293 9.33 -11.54 1.28
CA TYR A 293 9.89 -10.83 2.42
C TYR A 293 10.16 -11.77 3.58
N ALA A 294 11.21 -11.49 4.33
CA ALA A 294 11.57 -12.20 5.56
C ALA A 294 11.71 -11.21 6.72
N LEU A 295 10.88 -11.38 7.75
CA LEU A 295 10.90 -10.57 8.97
C LEU A 295 11.51 -11.39 10.11
N GLY A 296 12.64 -10.97 10.64
CA GLY A 296 13.33 -11.64 11.76
C GLY A 296 14.68 -10.98 12.06
N GLY A 297 15.22 -11.24 13.25
CA GLY A 297 16.54 -10.74 13.66
C GLY A 297 16.70 -9.22 13.61
N GLY A 298 15.66 -8.44 13.90
CA GLY A 298 15.71 -6.98 13.82
C GLY A 298 15.73 -6.43 12.39
N LYS A 299 15.42 -7.25 11.39
CA LYS A 299 15.46 -6.89 9.97
C LYS A 299 14.17 -7.27 9.25
N LEU A 300 13.81 -6.45 8.28
CA LEU A 300 12.83 -6.78 7.27
C LEU A 300 13.58 -6.86 5.93
N LEU A 301 13.72 -8.06 5.42
CA LEU A 301 14.49 -8.36 4.21
C LEU A 301 13.54 -8.51 3.03
N ARG A 302 13.89 -7.91 1.88
CA ARG A 302 13.29 -8.23 0.59
C ARG A 302 14.20 -9.23 -0.10
N CYS A 303 13.72 -10.45 -0.23
CA CYS A 303 14.49 -11.55 -0.78
C CYS A 303 14.66 -11.42 -2.31
N SER A 304 15.77 -11.97 -2.82
CA SER A 304 16.00 -12.06 -4.26
C SER A 304 15.03 -13.05 -4.93
N GLY A 305 14.86 -12.92 -6.24
CA GLY A 305 14.11 -13.90 -7.03
C GLY A 305 14.74 -15.30 -6.96
N GLU A 306 16.06 -15.35 -6.93
CA GLU A 306 16.81 -16.61 -6.84
C GLU A 306 16.60 -17.32 -5.50
N PHE A 307 16.66 -16.59 -4.40
CA PHE A 307 16.32 -17.11 -3.06
C PHE A 307 14.89 -17.66 -3.02
N ARG A 308 13.94 -16.90 -3.54
CA ARG A 308 12.53 -17.31 -3.58
C ARG A 308 12.32 -18.61 -4.35
N GLU A 309 12.99 -18.76 -5.47
CA GLU A 309 12.80 -19.92 -6.35
C GLU A 309 13.58 -21.17 -5.90
N LYS A 310 14.79 -20.98 -5.36
CA LYS A 310 15.68 -22.10 -5.06
C LYS A 310 15.75 -22.44 -3.57
N ILE A 311 15.71 -21.45 -2.69
CA ILE A 311 15.97 -21.63 -1.26
C ILE A 311 14.69 -21.65 -0.42
N TYR A 312 13.76 -20.74 -0.71
CA TYR A 312 12.53 -20.64 0.06
C TYR A 312 11.70 -21.94 0.10
N PRO A 313 11.64 -22.78 -0.96
CA PRO A 313 10.97 -24.08 -0.88
C PRO A 313 11.50 -25.01 0.20
N LEU A 314 12.80 -24.90 0.55
CA LEU A 314 13.39 -25.67 1.65
C LEU A 314 12.88 -25.21 3.03
N LEU A 315 12.60 -23.91 3.15
CA LEU A 315 12.13 -23.27 4.40
C LEU A 315 10.60 -23.36 4.54
N GLU A 316 9.88 -23.43 3.43
CA GLU A 316 8.42 -23.58 3.39
C GLU A 316 7.96 -24.98 3.80
N ALA A 317 8.83 -25.98 3.68
CA ALA A 317 8.56 -27.31 4.15
C ALA A 317 8.18 -27.30 5.64
N LYS A 318 7.05 -27.88 5.99
CA LYS A 318 6.48 -27.86 7.36
C LYS A 318 7.41 -28.51 8.42
N GLN A 319 8.44 -29.19 7.98
CA GLN A 319 9.43 -29.86 8.83
C GLN A 319 10.80 -29.25 8.55
N GLN A 320 11.43 -28.74 9.61
CA GLN A 320 12.82 -28.26 9.55
C GLN A 320 13.83 -29.39 9.32
N THR A 321 13.42 -30.63 9.50
CA THR A 321 14.19 -31.82 9.25
C THR A 321 13.46 -32.75 8.29
N MET A 322 14.17 -33.28 7.30
CA MET A 322 13.62 -34.23 6.33
C MET A 322 14.60 -35.39 6.11
N TYR A 323 14.06 -36.58 5.94
CA TYR A 323 14.87 -37.77 5.67
C TYR A 323 14.94 -38.03 4.17
N LEU A 324 16.15 -38.18 3.68
CA LEU A 324 16.47 -38.54 2.30
C LEU A 324 16.90 -40.01 2.24
N ALA A 325 16.14 -40.84 1.56
CA ALA A 325 16.51 -42.24 1.39
C ALA A 325 17.75 -42.36 0.51
N ARG A 326 18.53 -43.41 0.70
CA ARG A 326 19.80 -43.66 -0.05
C ARG A 326 19.62 -43.59 -1.57
N LYS A 327 18.50 -44.09 -2.08
CA LYS A 327 18.19 -44.08 -3.53
C LYS A 327 17.98 -42.67 -4.11
N ASP A 328 17.65 -41.68 -3.27
CA ASP A 328 17.37 -40.31 -3.68
C ASP A 328 18.58 -39.38 -3.52
N LEU A 329 19.65 -39.83 -2.81
CA LEU A 329 20.89 -39.08 -2.61
C LEU A 329 21.56 -38.68 -3.93
N PRO A 330 21.66 -39.56 -4.95
CA PRO A 330 22.27 -39.15 -6.25
C PRO A 330 21.50 -37.99 -6.91
N THR A 331 20.17 -38.00 -6.84
CA THR A 331 19.32 -36.92 -7.37
C THR A 331 19.53 -35.63 -6.57
N PHE A 332 19.58 -35.73 -5.24
CA PHE A 332 19.87 -34.59 -4.39
C PHE A 332 21.24 -33.97 -4.71
N CYS A 333 22.28 -34.79 -4.79
CA CYS A 333 23.64 -34.32 -5.11
C CYS A 333 23.78 -33.79 -6.56
N GLY A 334 23.06 -34.38 -7.51
CA GLY A 334 23.16 -33.98 -8.91
C GLY A 334 22.29 -32.82 -9.32
N CYS A 335 21.17 -32.58 -8.63
CA CYS A 335 20.17 -31.58 -9.03
C CYS A 335 19.97 -30.50 -7.96
N VAL A 336 19.87 -30.87 -6.67
CA VAL A 336 19.53 -29.92 -5.63
C VAL A 336 20.77 -29.13 -5.16
N LEU A 337 21.85 -29.83 -4.80
CA LEU A 337 23.09 -29.18 -4.34
C LEU A 337 23.64 -28.15 -5.32
N PRO A 338 23.75 -28.42 -6.64
CA PRO A 338 24.19 -27.41 -7.59
C PRO A 338 23.27 -26.19 -7.69
N ALA A 339 21.97 -26.37 -7.43
CA ALA A 339 21.03 -25.26 -7.41
C ALA A 339 21.15 -24.39 -6.15
N LEU A 340 21.71 -24.93 -5.06
CA LEU A 340 21.95 -24.26 -3.78
C LEU A 340 23.35 -23.64 -3.67
N ASP A 341 24.24 -23.92 -4.64
CA ASP A 341 25.65 -23.52 -4.58
C ASP A 341 25.81 -22.00 -4.44
N GLY A 342 26.63 -21.61 -3.48
CA GLY A 342 26.91 -20.21 -3.16
C GLY A 342 25.80 -19.46 -2.40
N GLN A 343 24.63 -20.09 -2.14
CA GLN A 343 23.49 -19.46 -1.49
C GLN A 343 23.17 -20.06 -0.13
N VAL A 344 23.56 -21.30 0.11
CA VAL A 344 23.33 -22.04 1.34
C VAL A 344 24.66 -22.56 1.86
N GLU A 345 24.92 -22.36 3.15
CA GLU A 345 26.06 -22.98 3.83
C GLU A 345 25.75 -24.46 4.09
N ILE A 346 26.55 -25.37 3.50
CA ILE A 346 26.32 -26.79 3.60
C ILE A 346 27.31 -27.37 4.61
N GLU A 347 26.80 -27.98 5.70
CA GLU A 347 27.55 -28.71 6.72
C GLU A 347 27.35 -30.22 6.55
N ASP A 348 28.39 -30.92 6.07
CA ASP A 348 28.45 -32.38 5.93
C ASP A 348 29.64 -32.93 6.74
N PRO A 349 29.53 -33.03 8.08
CA PRO A 349 30.63 -33.42 8.94
C PRO A 349 31.10 -34.86 8.73
N GLN A 350 30.29 -35.69 8.10
CA GLN A 350 30.60 -37.11 7.81
C GLN A 350 31.10 -37.34 6.40
N ASN A 351 31.19 -36.27 5.58
CA ASN A 351 31.56 -36.33 4.16
C ASN A 351 30.70 -37.31 3.33
N LEU A 352 29.46 -37.49 3.74
CA LEU A 352 28.50 -38.39 3.10
C LEU A 352 28.33 -38.09 1.61
N LEU A 353 28.24 -36.80 1.29
CA LEU A 353 27.98 -36.33 -0.06
C LEU A 353 29.15 -36.63 -1.05
N GLN A 354 30.39 -36.79 -0.58
CA GLN A 354 31.51 -37.07 -1.44
C GLN A 354 31.36 -38.39 -2.22
N ASN A 355 30.62 -39.34 -1.66
CA ASN A 355 30.35 -40.62 -2.32
C ASN A 355 29.33 -40.53 -3.46
N TYR A 356 28.63 -39.38 -3.58
CA TYR A 356 27.52 -39.18 -4.55
C TYR A 356 27.74 -37.98 -5.46
N ILE A 357 28.78 -37.15 -5.19
CA ILE A 357 29.12 -36.02 -6.03
C ILE A 357 30.06 -36.52 -7.14
N PRO A 358 29.69 -36.38 -8.41
CA PRO A 358 30.60 -36.70 -9.51
C PRO A 358 31.87 -35.84 -9.41
N ASP A 359 33.06 -36.39 -9.80
CA ASP A 359 34.34 -35.68 -9.75
C ASP A 359 34.37 -34.32 -10.49
N SER A 360 33.40 -34.07 -11.34
CA SER A 360 33.21 -32.81 -12.06
C SER A 360 32.40 -31.72 -11.33
N CYS A 361 31.76 -32.06 -10.19
CA CYS A 361 30.95 -31.12 -9.39
C CYS A 361 31.71 -30.76 -8.11
N GLN A 362 32.34 -29.60 -8.08
CA GLN A 362 32.93 -29.05 -6.84
C GLN A 362 31.90 -28.18 -6.13
N CYS A 363 31.30 -28.71 -5.09
CA CYS A 363 30.54 -27.91 -4.11
C CYS A 363 31.48 -27.44 -3.00
N HIS A 364 31.29 -26.20 -2.51
CA HIS A 364 32.03 -25.72 -1.35
C HIS A 364 31.49 -26.38 -0.08
N LEU A 365 32.09 -27.47 0.34
CA LEU A 365 31.79 -28.12 1.62
C LEU A 365 32.69 -27.51 2.70
N VAL A 366 32.11 -26.97 3.75
CA VAL A 366 32.83 -26.47 4.93
C VAL A 366 32.94 -27.61 5.92
N SER A 367 34.13 -28.25 6.04
CA SER A 367 34.41 -29.19 7.12
C SER A 367 34.80 -28.44 8.39
N LYS A 368 34.31 -28.88 9.56
CA LYS A 368 34.58 -28.27 10.88
C LYS A 368 36.01 -28.43 11.38
N GLU A 369 36.90 -29.05 10.63
CA GLU A 369 38.31 -29.15 11.02
C GLU A 369 39.18 -28.15 10.24
N GLY A 370 39.58 -27.09 10.96
CA GLY A 370 40.78 -26.29 10.84
C GLY A 370 41.20 -25.89 9.42
N THR A 371 40.94 -24.61 9.12
CA THR A 371 41.78 -23.75 8.26
C THR A 371 42.59 -24.43 7.19
N SER A 372 42.04 -24.55 6.00
CA SER A 372 42.82 -24.49 4.77
C SER A 372 41.99 -24.05 3.59
N GLN A 373 42.12 -22.77 3.24
CA GLN A 373 41.65 -22.26 1.97
C GLN A 373 42.48 -22.90 0.83
N ARG A 374 41.84 -23.71 0.02
CA ARG A 374 42.32 -23.95 -1.34
C ARG A 374 41.31 -23.40 -2.32
N GLN A 375 41.61 -22.24 -2.86
CA GLN A 375 40.92 -21.68 -4.02
C GLN A 375 41.28 -22.52 -5.24
N HIS A 376 40.32 -23.25 -5.80
CA HIS A 376 40.45 -23.78 -7.15
C HIS A 376 39.39 -23.10 -8.03
N THR A 377 39.86 -22.32 -8.96
CA THR A 377 39.08 -21.70 -10.05
C THR A 377 38.54 -22.78 -10.97
N ALA A 378 37.25 -23.05 -10.89
CA ALA A 378 36.56 -23.95 -11.82
C ALA A 378 36.13 -23.20 -13.08
N LYS A 379 36.61 -23.64 -14.25
CA LYS A 379 36.08 -23.22 -15.55
C LYS A 379 34.65 -23.72 -15.71
N ARG A 380 33.69 -22.79 -15.88
CA ARG A 380 32.32 -23.10 -16.29
C ARG A 380 32.30 -23.94 -17.57
N LYS A 381 31.98 -25.21 -17.48
CA LYS A 381 31.38 -25.98 -18.56
C LYS A 381 29.96 -26.34 -18.14
N GLN A 382 28.97 -25.91 -18.94
CA GLN A 382 27.61 -26.35 -18.84
C GLN A 382 27.54 -27.87 -18.85
N ALA A 383 27.25 -28.49 -17.71
CA ALA A 383 26.87 -29.89 -17.67
C ALA A 383 25.38 -29.97 -18.01
N VAL A 384 25.08 -30.28 -19.25
CA VAL A 384 23.78 -30.73 -19.72
C VAL A 384 23.45 -32.01 -18.96
N CYS A 385 22.37 -32.01 -18.18
CA CYS A 385 21.82 -33.21 -17.56
C CYS A 385 21.46 -34.26 -18.60
N CYS A 386 22.36 -35.22 -18.82
CA CYS A 386 22.08 -36.49 -19.50
C CYS A 386 21.76 -37.57 -18.47
N PHE A 387 20.64 -37.50 -17.77
CA PHE A 387 20.07 -38.63 -17.02
C PHE A 387 18.53 -38.63 -17.12
N LEU A 388 18.05 -38.81 -18.36
CA LEU A 388 16.73 -39.35 -18.60
C LEU A 388 16.83 -40.29 -19.79
N ARG A 389 17.24 -41.57 -19.52
CA ARG A 389 16.91 -42.80 -20.27
C ARG A 389 17.67 -43.98 -19.63
N HIS A 390 17.00 -44.60 -18.70
CA HIS A 390 16.83 -46.05 -18.65
C HIS A 390 15.81 -46.37 -17.55
#